data_80d0782f4b852e7e02f890fa2c63cc1b
#
_entry.id   80d0782f4b852e7e02f890fa2c63cc1b
#
_cell.length_a   1.000
_cell.length_b   1.000
_cell.length_c   1.000
_cell.angle_alpha   90.00
_cell.angle_beta   90.00
_cell.angle_gamma   90.00
#
_symmetry.space_group_name_H-M   'P 1'
#
loop_
_entity.id
_entity.type
_entity.pdbx_description
1 polymer ?
#
loop_
_entity_poly.entity_id
_entity_poly.type
_entity_poly.pdbx_seq_one_letter_code
_entity_poly.pdbx_strand_id
1 'polypeptide(L)'
;MPLNRYYMAQKQTIQFEIAYQEVDMNNRLRLYTLEEHLLNTAGKVADSLGFGTQALRPYNCAWIITRMMLEMDYMPTQGEHICIETWVEQNAHMLSTRNYRIYLHTAAEDRLIGRAKSVWAILDINKREIVNMFDHPMFAGAVDGEVLDITRSPRMLPVTEPDVESTHTVRYSDVDYNRHCNSCKYLQIMMDTCLPSFLSECSADSGKQAIRLDINYQKEVYLGDTVTVLCKQTENDIQYTVKTVTGQASCSAKITKL
;
A
#
# COMPACT_ATOMS: atom_id res chain seq x y z
N MET A 1 6.24 38.59 15.93
CA MET A 1 5.28 37.49 16.16
C MET A 1 5.01 36.82 14.83
N PRO A 2 5.45 35.59 14.58
CA PRO A 2 5.05 34.87 13.37
C PRO A 2 3.64 34.35 13.57
N LEU A 3 2.75 34.72 12.67
CA LEU A 3 1.41 34.22 12.55
C LEU A 3 1.44 32.70 12.41
N ASN A 4 0.89 32.03 13.41
CA ASN A 4 0.63 30.60 13.44
C ASN A 4 -0.43 30.29 12.35
N ARG A 5 0.02 30.08 11.11
CA ARG A 5 -0.82 29.46 10.08
C ARG A 5 -0.90 27.97 10.42
N TYR A 6 -1.94 27.60 11.17
CA TYR A 6 -2.42 26.24 11.16
C TYR A 6 -2.89 25.92 9.75
N TYR A 7 -2.02 25.37 8.92
CA TYR A 7 -2.44 24.74 7.69
C TYR A 7 -3.22 23.48 8.10
N MET A 8 -4.55 23.56 8.04
CA MET A 8 -5.32 22.34 7.95
C MET A 8 -4.84 21.62 6.71
N ALA A 9 -4.31 20.41 6.86
CA ALA A 9 -3.83 19.60 5.76
C ALA A 9 -5.06 19.29 4.90
N GLN A 10 -5.18 19.96 3.77
CA GLN A 10 -6.29 19.76 2.85
C GLN A 10 -6.09 18.41 2.16
N LYS A 11 -7.19 17.71 1.93
CA LYS A 11 -7.22 16.57 1.04
C LYS A 11 -6.70 16.99 -0.32
N GLN A 12 -5.86 16.14 -0.90
CA GLN A 12 -5.32 16.37 -2.24
C GLN A 12 -5.65 15.19 -3.14
N THR A 13 -5.91 15.50 -4.40
CA THR A 13 -6.28 14.52 -5.43
C THR A 13 -5.23 14.49 -6.52
N ILE A 14 -4.84 13.29 -6.95
CA ILE A 14 -3.97 13.06 -8.09
C ILE A 14 -4.71 12.16 -9.08
N GLN A 15 -4.67 12.55 -10.35
CA GLN A 15 -5.30 11.82 -11.45
C GLN A 15 -4.26 10.96 -12.19
N PHE A 16 -4.70 9.77 -12.62
CA PHE A 16 -3.94 8.82 -13.42
C PHE A 16 -4.81 8.29 -14.56
N GLU A 17 -4.22 8.12 -15.72
CA GLU A 17 -4.76 7.31 -16.82
C GLU A 17 -4.18 5.90 -16.70
N ILE A 18 -4.99 4.87 -16.79
CA ILE A 18 -4.55 3.48 -16.70
C ILE A 18 -3.89 3.07 -18.02
N ALA A 19 -2.58 2.87 -17.98
CA ALA A 19 -1.80 2.50 -19.14
C ALA A 19 -1.94 0.99 -19.45
N TYR A 20 -1.72 0.60 -20.73
CA TYR A 20 -1.84 -0.80 -21.18
C TYR A 20 -0.91 -1.77 -20.42
N GLN A 21 0.26 -1.32 -19.98
CA GLN A 21 1.19 -2.15 -19.22
C GLN A 21 0.81 -2.31 -17.74
N GLU A 22 -0.19 -1.61 -17.25
CA GLU A 22 -0.65 -1.65 -15.86
C GLU A 22 -1.76 -2.65 -15.62
N VAL A 23 -2.35 -3.16 -16.70
CA VAL A 23 -3.47 -4.11 -16.65
C VAL A 23 -2.98 -5.57 -16.76
N ASP A 24 -3.80 -6.48 -16.26
CA ASP A 24 -3.61 -7.93 -16.34
C ASP A 24 -4.15 -8.50 -17.67
N MET A 25 -4.13 -9.84 -17.79
CA MET A 25 -4.66 -10.55 -18.95
C MET A 25 -6.17 -10.39 -19.18
N ASN A 26 -6.90 -9.93 -18.16
CA ASN A 26 -8.34 -9.65 -18.21
C ASN A 26 -8.64 -8.16 -18.41
N ASN A 27 -7.61 -7.36 -18.81
CA ASN A 27 -7.71 -5.91 -18.97
C ASN A 27 -8.13 -5.17 -17.71
N ARG A 28 -7.65 -5.58 -16.53
CA ARG A 28 -7.91 -4.92 -15.24
C ARG A 28 -6.62 -4.42 -14.63
N LEU A 29 -6.67 -3.26 -13.98
CA LEU A 29 -5.54 -2.72 -13.24
C LEU A 29 -5.04 -3.76 -12.23
N ARG A 30 -3.75 -4.10 -12.30
CA ARG A 30 -3.14 -5.04 -11.36
C ARG A 30 -3.15 -4.46 -9.94
N LEU A 31 -3.46 -5.30 -8.97
CA LEU A 31 -3.61 -4.88 -7.58
C LEU A 31 -2.33 -4.26 -7.01
N TYR A 32 -1.16 -4.81 -7.35
CA TYR A 32 0.12 -4.23 -6.94
C TYR A 32 0.44 -2.90 -7.64
N THR A 33 -0.04 -2.69 -8.86
CA THR A 33 0.10 -1.39 -9.56
C THR A 33 -0.82 -0.33 -8.94
N LEU A 34 -2.04 -0.72 -8.53
CA LEU A 34 -2.90 0.17 -7.76
C LEU A 34 -2.23 0.57 -6.43
N GLU A 35 -1.59 -0.36 -5.74
CA GLU A 35 -0.80 -0.07 -4.55
C GLU A 35 0.31 0.94 -4.84
N GLU A 36 1.04 0.79 -5.96
CA GLU A 36 2.06 1.76 -6.41
C GLU A 36 1.46 3.16 -6.59
N HIS A 37 0.29 3.29 -7.21
CA HIS A 37 -0.40 4.57 -7.36
C HIS A 37 -0.79 5.19 -6.01
N LEU A 38 -1.27 4.39 -5.06
CA LEU A 38 -1.61 4.86 -3.71
C LEU A 38 -0.38 5.38 -2.97
N LEU A 39 0.72 4.62 -2.97
CA LEU A 39 1.97 5.02 -2.29
C LEU A 39 2.63 6.23 -2.96
N ASN A 40 2.63 6.30 -4.29
CA ASN A 40 3.13 7.46 -5.03
C ASN A 40 2.30 8.72 -4.73
N THR A 41 0.97 8.57 -4.64
CA THR A 41 0.07 9.67 -4.25
C THR A 41 0.39 10.16 -2.84
N ALA A 42 0.57 9.23 -1.88
CA ALA A 42 0.95 9.56 -0.50
C ALA A 42 2.27 10.35 -0.45
N GLY A 43 3.30 9.88 -1.18
CA GLY A 43 4.61 10.52 -1.23
C GLY A 43 4.55 11.93 -1.80
N LYS A 44 3.91 12.10 -2.98
CA LYS A 44 3.75 13.42 -3.63
C LYS A 44 3.01 14.42 -2.74
N VAL A 45 1.92 13.98 -2.10
CA VAL A 45 1.15 14.84 -1.21
C VAL A 45 1.93 15.17 0.07
N ALA A 46 2.64 14.22 0.66
CA ALA A 46 3.50 14.48 1.82
C ALA A 46 4.61 15.49 1.49
N ASP A 47 5.25 15.37 0.32
CA ASP A 47 6.27 16.31 -0.15
C ASP A 47 5.68 17.72 -0.36
N SER A 48 4.49 17.83 -0.98
CA SER A 48 3.81 19.13 -1.22
C SER A 48 3.41 19.83 0.08
N LEU A 49 3.10 19.06 1.12
CA LEU A 49 2.73 19.56 2.45
C LEU A 49 3.92 19.75 3.39
N GLY A 50 5.15 19.45 2.95
CA GLY A 50 6.39 19.72 3.68
C GLY A 50 6.75 18.69 4.76
N PHE A 51 6.17 17.49 4.73
CA PHE A 51 6.51 16.40 5.65
C PHE A 51 6.88 15.08 4.93
N GLY A 52 7.18 15.14 3.64
CA GLY A 52 7.62 14.00 2.85
C GLY A 52 9.10 13.65 3.07
N THR A 53 9.66 12.86 2.16
CA THR A 53 11.03 12.32 2.26
C THR A 53 12.09 13.41 2.42
N GLN A 54 11.97 14.53 1.69
CA GLN A 54 12.95 15.61 1.76
C GLN A 54 12.98 16.30 3.12
N ALA A 55 11.84 16.41 3.78
CA ALA A 55 11.72 17.00 5.11
C ALA A 55 12.37 16.15 6.22
N LEU A 56 12.40 14.82 6.05
CA LEU A 56 12.98 13.87 7.00
C LEU A 56 14.50 13.70 6.83
N ARG A 57 15.02 14.00 5.65
CA ARG A 57 16.44 13.82 5.32
C ARG A 57 17.43 14.48 6.29
N PRO A 58 17.22 15.74 6.76
CA PRO A 58 18.10 16.37 7.73
C PRO A 58 18.16 15.66 9.09
N TYR A 59 17.15 14.85 9.41
CA TYR A 59 17.05 14.11 10.67
C TYR A 59 17.54 12.66 10.55
N ASN A 60 18.09 12.24 9.40
CA ASN A 60 18.43 10.85 9.08
C ASN A 60 17.25 9.88 9.28
N CYS A 61 16.05 10.35 8.95
CA CYS A 61 14.82 9.59 9.09
C CYS A 61 14.18 9.29 7.75
N ALA A 62 13.42 8.19 7.70
CA ALA A 62 12.65 7.78 6.53
C ALA A 62 11.24 7.33 6.93
N TRP A 63 10.27 7.57 6.04
CA TRP A 63 8.97 6.94 6.12
C TRP A 63 9.06 5.46 5.82
N ILE A 64 8.42 4.65 6.65
CA ILE A 64 8.20 3.24 6.39
C ILE A 64 6.71 2.93 6.48
N ILE A 65 6.20 2.19 5.50
CA ILE A 65 4.84 1.65 5.56
C ILE A 65 4.85 0.39 6.43
N THR A 66 3.85 0.25 7.29
CA THR A 66 3.70 -0.92 8.16
C THR A 66 2.48 -1.75 7.79
N ARG A 67 1.43 -1.12 7.28
CA ARG A 67 0.19 -1.78 6.89
C ARG A 67 -0.52 -1.02 5.78
N MET A 68 -1.27 -1.77 4.96
CA MET A 68 -2.29 -1.21 4.08
C MET A 68 -3.55 -2.10 4.12
N MET A 69 -4.71 -1.46 4.12
CA MET A 69 -6.02 -2.04 3.89
C MET A 69 -6.59 -1.34 2.65
N LEU A 70 -7.10 -2.12 1.71
CA LEU A 70 -7.69 -1.62 0.46
C LEU A 70 -8.97 -2.40 0.19
N GLU A 71 -10.06 -1.69 -0.12
CA GLU A 71 -11.32 -2.26 -0.57
C GLU A 71 -11.63 -1.66 -1.95
N MET A 72 -11.92 -2.51 -2.92
CA MET A 72 -12.29 -2.11 -4.28
C MET A 72 -13.62 -2.75 -4.66
N ASP A 73 -14.56 -1.93 -5.13
CA ASP A 73 -15.83 -2.38 -5.69
C ASP A 73 -15.73 -2.59 -7.20
N TYR A 74 -14.72 -2.01 -7.82
CA TYR A 74 -14.46 -2.05 -9.26
C TYR A 74 -12.96 -1.92 -9.53
N MET A 75 -12.42 -2.77 -10.41
CA MET A 75 -11.04 -2.67 -10.88
C MET A 75 -11.01 -1.96 -12.23
N PRO A 76 -10.36 -0.78 -12.33
CA PRO A 76 -10.28 -0.01 -13.58
C PRO A 76 -9.62 -0.79 -14.71
N THR A 77 -9.99 -0.44 -15.95
CA THR A 77 -9.47 -1.02 -17.19
C THR A 77 -8.55 -0.06 -17.92
N GLN A 78 -7.84 -0.53 -18.94
CA GLN A 78 -6.97 0.30 -19.78
C GLN A 78 -7.74 1.50 -20.36
N GLY A 79 -7.12 2.68 -20.32
CA GLY A 79 -7.65 3.94 -20.85
C GLY A 79 -8.65 4.63 -19.93
N GLU A 80 -9.08 3.98 -18.85
CA GLU A 80 -9.89 4.65 -17.83
C GLU A 80 -9.00 5.58 -16.99
N HIS A 81 -9.63 6.63 -16.47
CA HIS A 81 -8.97 7.61 -15.60
C HIS A 81 -9.45 7.41 -14.16
N ILE A 82 -8.51 7.36 -13.23
CA ILE A 82 -8.81 7.33 -11.79
C ILE A 82 -8.30 8.60 -11.11
N CYS A 83 -9.04 9.04 -10.11
CA CYS A 83 -8.62 10.10 -9.20
C CYS A 83 -8.42 9.51 -7.81
N ILE A 84 -7.24 9.69 -7.23
CA ILE A 84 -6.92 9.25 -5.87
C ILE A 84 -6.88 10.47 -4.96
N GLU A 85 -7.86 10.61 -4.10
CA GLU A 85 -7.91 11.59 -3.01
C GLU A 85 -7.22 10.99 -1.79
N THR A 86 -6.36 11.76 -1.09
CA THR A 86 -5.68 11.29 0.11
C THR A 86 -5.55 12.38 1.17
N TRP A 87 -5.55 11.97 2.43
CA TRP A 87 -5.35 12.83 3.60
C TRP A 87 -4.81 12.03 4.79
N VAL A 88 -4.20 12.73 5.75
CA VAL A 88 -3.79 12.14 7.02
C VAL A 88 -4.98 12.20 7.98
N GLU A 89 -5.43 11.03 8.46
CA GLU A 89 -6.49 10.90 9.45
C GLU A 89 -6.00 11.32 10.83
N GLN A 90 -4.87 10.78 11.24
CA GLN A 90 -4.26 11.08 12.53
C GLN A 90 -2.76 10.79 12.56
N ASN A 91 -2.07 11.54 13.40
CA ASN A 91 -0.71 11.24 13.86
C ASN A 91 -0.77 10.85 15.34
N ALA A 92 -0.20 9.71 15.68
CA ALA A 92 0.06 9.26 17.04
C ALA A 92 1.57 9.29 17.29
N HIS A 93 2.03 8.97 18.53
CA HIS A 93 3.45 9.04 18.87
C HIS A 93 4.36 8.29 17.88
N MET A 94 3.98 7.08 17.51
CA MET A 94 4.81 6.17 16.70
C MET A 94 4.24 5.90 15.30
N LEU A 95 2.99 6.25 15.05
CA LEU A 95 2.26 5.86 13.84
C LEU A 95 1.45 7.02 13.26
N SER A 96 1.42 7.10 11.93
CA SER A 96 0.52 7.97 11.16
C SER A 96 -0.45 7.12 10.36
N THR A 97 -1.71 7.51 10.36
CA THR A 97 -2.76 6.87 9.56
C THR A 97 -3.15 7.79 8.41
N ARG A 98 -3.11 7.26 7.19
CA ARG A 98 -3.47 7.97 5.97
C ARG A 98 -4.60 7.25 5.26
N ASN A 99 -5.57 8.00 4.80
CA ASN A 99 -6.74 7.54 4.07
C ASN A 99 -6.66 7.85 2.59
N TYR A 100 -7.40 7.05 1.79
CA TYR A 100 -7.55 7.25 0.36
C TYR A 100 -8.97 6.93 -0.07
N ARG A 101 -9.51 7.74 -1.01
CA ARG A 101 -10.66 7.41 -1.83
C ARG A 101 -10.21 7.31 -3.28
N ILE A 102 -10.70 6.32 -3.97
CA ILE A 102 -10.37 6.04 -5.36
C ILE A 102 -11.63 6.23 -6.16
N TYR A 103 -11.60 7.18 -7.08
CA TYR A 103 -12.73 7.50 -7.94
C TYR A 103 -12.41 7.12 -9.38
N LEU A 104 -13.37 6.56 -10.08
CA LEU A 104 -13.37 6.47 -11.54
C LEU A 104 -13.85 7.81 -12.07
N HIS A 105 -12.98 8.50 -12.81
CA HIS A 105 -13.31 9.77 -13.45
C HIS A 105 -14.07 9.51 -14.75
N THR A 106 -15.26 10.08 -14.87
CA THR A 106 -16.09 9.98 -16.09
C THR A 106 -16.52 11.37 -16.54
N ALA A 107 -16.98 11.50 -17.78
CA ALA A 107 -17.47 12.78 -18.33
C ALA A 107 -18.69 13.33 -17.58
N ALA A 108 -19.45 12.47 -16.89
CA ALA A 108 -20.65 12.85 -16.16
C ALA A 108 -20.35 13.21 -14.71
N GLU A 109 -19.66 12.32 -14.00
CA GLU A 109 -19.33 12.47 -12.55
C GLU A 109 -18.21 11.51 -12.15
N ASP A 110 -17.58 11.80 -11.02
CA ASP A 110 -16.62 10.92 -10.38
C ASP A 110 -17.35 9.86 -9.55
N ARG A 111 -17.17 8.59 -9.87
CA ARG A 111 -17.75 7.46 -9.16
C ARG A 111 -16.75 6.88 -8.17
N LEU A 112 -17.07 6.83 -6.88
CA LEU A 112 -16.26 6.12 -5.88
C LEU A 112 -16.24 4.62 -6.23
N ILE A 113 -15.04 4.07 -6.43
CA ILE A 113 -14.79 2.67 -6.80
C ILE A 113 -13.96 1.92 -5.78
N GLY A 114 -13.37 2.62 -4.80
CA GLY A 114 -12.59 1.99 -3.76
C GLY A 114 -12.13 2.96 -2.70
N ARG A 115 -11.62 2.39 -1.62
CA ARG A 115 -11.07 3.12 -0.47
C ARG A 115 -9.89 2.35 0.11
N ALA A 116 -8.93 3.09 0.66
CA ALA A 116 -7.78 2.46 1.31
C ALA A 116 -7.35 3.24 2.55
N LYS A 117 -6.64 2.54 3.43
CA LYS A 117 -6.03 3.09 4.64
C LYS A 117 -4.64 2.51 4.78
N SER A 118 -3.64 3.37 4.95
CA SER A 118 -2.27 2.95 5.22
C SER A 118 -1.79 3.44 6.57
N VAL A 119 -0.90 2.68 7.21
CA VAL A 119 -0.28 3.00 8.49
C VAL A 119 1.21 3.11 8.28
N TRP A 120 1.77 4.22 8.73
CA TRP A 120 3.16 4.61 8.54
C TRP A 120 3.85 4.84 9.85
N ALA A 121 5.17 4.63 9.88
CA ALA A 121 6.05 5.02 10.96
C ALA A 121 7.25 5.80 10.40
N ILE A 122 7.97 6.49 11.28
CA ILE A 122 9.25 7.12 10.94
C ILE A 122 10.35 6.29 11.56
N LEU A 123 11.30 5.87 10.74
CA LEU A 123 12.49 5.11 11.14
C LEU A 123 13.70 6.04 11.19
N ASP A 124 14.42 6.07 12.30
CA ASP A 124 15.82 6.57 12.35
C ASP A 124 16.69 5.56 11.61
N ILE A 125 17.29 5.97 10.49
CA ILE A 125 18.06 5.09 9.60
C ILE A 125 19.31 4.56 10.29
N ASN A 126 19.93 5.37 11.16
CA ASN A 126 21.18 5.01 11.83
C ASN A 126 20.94 4.07 13.01
N LYS A 127 19.93 4.38 13.85
CA LYS A 127 19.60 3.60 15.04
C LYS A 127 18.75 2.38 14.73
N ARG A 128 18.06 2.38 13.57
CA ARG A 128 17.08 1.34 13.18
C ARG A 128 15.89 1.24 14.15
N GLU A 129 15.47 2.38 14.69
CA GLU A 129 14.40 2.50 15.67
C GLU A 129 13.29 3.41 15.16
N ILE A 130 12.05 3.10 15.55
CA ILE A 130 10.91 3.97 15.28
C ILE A 130 11.00 5.19 16.19
N VAL A 131 10.90 6.38 15.62
CA VAL A 131 10.94 7.65 16.36
C VAL A 131 9.55 8.20 16.63
N ASN A 132 9.43 9.01 17.69
CA ASN A 132 8.20 9.70 18.00
C ASN A 132 7.99 10.86 17.01
N MET A 133 6.87 10.89 16.33
CA MET A 133 6.54 11.92 15.33
C MET A 133 6.46 13.33 15.94
N PHE A 134 6.04 13.45 17.19
CA PHE A 134 5.89 14.75 17.84
C PHE A 134 7.23 15.41 18.22
N ASP A 135 8.34 14.69 18.09
CA ASP A 135 9.68 15.28 18.20
C ASP A 135 10.06 16.08 16.92
N HIS A 136 9.22 16.00 15.87
CA HIS A 136 9.40 16.67 14.59
C HIS A 136 8.27 17.66 14.34
N PRO A 137 8.53 18.99 14.38
CA PRO A 137 7.49 20.04 14.33
C PRO A 137 6.68 20.08 13.04
N MET A 138 7.18 19.48 11.95
CA MET A 138 6.51 19.44 10.65
C MET A 138 5.20 18.65 10.66
N PHE A 139 4.99 17.75 11.63
CA PHE A 139 3.78 16.92 11.71
C PHE A 139 2.63 17.57 12.48
N ALA A 140 2.86 18.69 13.17
CA ALA A 140 1.84 19.35 13.97
C ALA A 140 0.62 19.86 13.17
N GLY A 141 0.79 20.11 11.85
CA GLY A 141 -0.26 20.64 10.98
C GLY A 141 -0.68 19.69 9.84
N ALA A 142 -0.22 18.44 9.87
CA ALA A 142 -0.38 17.51 8.75
C ALA A 142 -1.67 16.67 8.80
N VAL A 143 -2.59 16.94 9.75
CA VAL A 143 -3.77 16.11 10.01
C VAL A 143 -5.04 16.80 9.52
N ASP A 144 -5.84 16.13 8.69
CA ASP A 144 -7.20 16.52 8.30
C ASP A 144 -8.22 16.08 9.36
N GLY A 145 -8.06 14.89 9.90
CA GLY A 145 -8.89 14.34 10.98
C GLY A 145 -10.13 13.59 10.51
N GLU A 146 -10.48 13.63 9.22
CA GLU A 146 -11.61 12.85 8.73
C GLU A 146 -11.31 11.35 8.79
N VAL A 147 -12.18 10.60 9.46
CA VAL A 147 -12.10 9.14 9.60
C VAL A 147 -12.75 8.47 8.39
N LEU A 148 -12.02 7.58 7.73
CA LEU A 148 -12.56 6.73 6.69
C LEU A 148 -13.11 5.44 7.30
N ASP A 149 -14.34 5.09 6.93
CA ASP A 149 -14.95 3.82 7.34
C ASP A 149 -14.35 2.66 6.53
N ILE A 150 -13.25 2.14 7.03
CA ILE A 150 -12.60 0.91 6.61
C ILE A 150 -12.13 0.15 7.85
N THR A 151 -12.60 -1.07 8.00
CA THR A 151 -12.28 -1.87 9.18
C THR A 151 -10.79 -2.19 9.24
N ARG A 152 -10.17 -1.94 10.39
CA ARG A 152 -8.77 -2.27 10.61
C ARG A 152 -8.59 -3.80 10.61
N SER A 153 -7.59 -4.28 9.85
CA SER A 153 -7.25 -5.70 9.84
C SER A 153 -6.83 -6.19 11.23
N PRO A 154 -7.21 -7.40 11.61
CA PRO A 154 -6.59 -8.09 12.72
C PRO A 154 -5.11 -8.38 12.40
N ARG A 155 -4.33 -8.74 13.41
CA ARG A 155 -2.98 -9.24 13.19
C ARG A 155 -3.04 -10.52 12.36
N MET A 156 -2.39 -10.51 11.20
CA MET A 156 -2.27 -11.73 10.39
C MET A 156 -1.25 -12.68 10.99
N LEU A 157 -1.63 -13.94 11.15
CA LEU A 157 -0.71 -15.01 11.51
C LEU A 157 -0.04 -15.54 10.24
N PRO A 158 1.23 -15.96 10.31
CA PRO A 158 1.90 -16.58 9.17
C PRO A 158 1.18 -17.87 8.72
N VAL A 159 1.20 -18.13 7.41
CA VAL A 159 0.73 -19.39 6.84
C VAL A 159 1.62 -20.52 7.37
N THR A 160 1.00 -21.58 7.95
CA THR A 160 1.68 -22.74 8.55
C THR A 160 1.55 -24.01 7.72
N GLU A 161 0.45 -24.15 6.97
CA GLU A 161 0.14 -25.29 6.10
C GLU A 161 -0.18 -24.75 4.71
N PRO A 162 0.83 -24.42 3.89
CA PRO A 162 0.63 -23.83 2.57
C PRO A 162 0.10 -24.87 1.58
N ASP A 163 -0.77 -24.40 0.66
CA ASP A 163 -1.15 -25.18 -0.53
C ASP A 163 -0.09 -25.03 -1.61
N VAL A 164 0.58 -23.87 -1.64
CA VAL A 164 1.69 -23.57 -2.56
C VAL A 164 2.85 -22.97 -1.77
N GLU A 165 4.05 -23.44 -2.09
CA GLU A 165 5.31 -22.89 -1.60
C GLU A 165 6.26 -22.65 -2.79
N SER A 166 6.89 -21.46 -2.83
CA SER A 166 7.85 -21.09 -3.86
C SER A 166 8.99 -20.26 -3.26
N THR A 167 10.09 -20.16 -3.97
CA THR A 167 11.21 -19.29 -3.59
C THR A 167 11.40 -18.19 -4.63
N HIS A 168 11.75 -16.99 -4.15
CA HIS A 168 12.10 -15.86 -4.98
C HIS A 168 13.42 -15.25 -4.53
N THR A 169 14.35 -15.02 -5.46
CA THR A 169 15.57 -14.26 -5.18
C THR A 169 15.33 -12.81 -5.56
N VAL A 170 15.50 -11.90 -4.62
CA VAL A 170 15.30 -10.46 -4.80
C VAL A 170 16.28 -9.92 -5.84
N ARG A 171 15.77 -9.38 -6.93
CA ARG A 171 16.49 -8.92 -8.11
C ARG A 171 16.57 -7.41 -8.17
N TYR A 172 17.34 -6.88 -9.13
CA TYR A 172 17.46 -5.45 -9.39
C TYR A 172 16.11 -4.75 -9.58
N SER A 173 15.16 -5.39 -10.27
CA SER A 173 13.81 -4.86 -10.52
C SER A 173 12.90 -4.84 -9.29
N ASP A 174 13.30 -5.52 -8.21
CA ASP A 174 12.50 -5.64 -7.00
C ASP A 174 12.87 -4.61 -5.94
N VAL A 175 14.04 -3.96 -6.07
CA VAL A 175 14.56 -3.06 -5.05
C VAL A 175 14.30 -1.59 -5.36
N ASP A 176 14.10 -0.80 -4.32
CA ASP A 176 14.01 0.65 -4.36
C ASP A 176 15.40 1.33 -4.23
N TYR A 177 15.41 2.66 -4.16
CA TYR A 177 16.64 3.45 -3.99
C TYR A 177 17.34 3.21 -2.64
N ASN A 178 16.63 2.67 -1.63
CA ASN A 178 17.20 2.25 -0.35
C ASN A 178 17.86 0.87 -0.42
N ARG A 179 17.81 0.20 -1.59
CA ARG A 179 18.26 -1.17 -1.84
C ARG A 179 17.48 -2.25 -1.09
N HIS A 180 16.28 -1.91 -0.62
CA HIS A 180 15.34 -2.85 -0.01
C HIS A 180 14.32 -3.30 -1.06
N CYS A 181 13.80 -4.50 -0.90
CA CYS A 181 12.65 -4.94 -1.68
C CYS A 181 11.51 -3.92 -1.52
N ASN A 182 11.09 -3.33 -2.64
CA ASN A 182 10.03 -2.32 -2.66
C ASN A 182 8.73 -2.93 -2.11
N SER A 183 7.99 -2.17 -1.31
CA SER A 183 6.75 -2.63 -0.68
C SER A 183 5.77 -3.25 -1.68
N CYS A 184 5.54 -2.62 -2.83
CA CYS A 184 4.63 -3.13 -3.85
C CYS A 184 5.11 -4.42 -4.52
N LYS A 185 6.43 -4.71 -4.50
CA LYS A 185 6.99 -5.94 -5.06
C LYS A 185 6.64 -7.18 -4.25
N TYR A 186 6.44 -7.05 -2.94
CA TYR A 186 5.96 -8.18 -2.14
C TYR A 186 4.61 -8.71 -2.65
N LEU A 187 3.66 -7.79 -2.94
CA LEU A 187 2.36 -8.19 -3.46
C LEU A 187 2.48 -8.80 -4.86
N GLN A 188 3.33 -8.24 -5.73
CA GLN A 188 3.61 -8.81 -7.05
C GLN A 188 4.18 -10.23 -6.92
N ILE A 189 5.22 -10.45 -6.11
CA ILE A 189 5.85 -11.76 -5.90
C ILE A 189 4.85 -12.78 -5.34
N MET A 190 3.98 -12.37 -4.42
CA MET A 190 2.90 -13.20 -3.88
C MET A 190 1.93 -13.64 -4.97
N MET A 191 1.44 -12.71 -5.79
CA MET A 191 0.48 -12.98 -6.87
C MET A 191 1.10 -13.78 -8.02
N ASP A 192 2.40 -13.56 -8.33
CA ASP A 192 3.15 -14.36 -9.31
C ASP A 192 3.34 -15.81 -8.82
N THR A 193 3.41 -16.04 -7.50
CA THR A 193 3.49 -17.39 -6.92
C THR A 193 2.15 -18.13 -7.00
N CYS A 194 1.07 -17.46 -6.66
CA CYS A 194 -0.27 -18.04 -6.67
C CYS A 194 -1.31 -16.92 -6.87
N LEU A 195 -1.91 -16.88 -8.06
CA LEU A 195 -2.98 -15.94 -8.34
C LEU A 195 -4.29 -16.44 -7.72
N PRO A 196 -5.04 -15.58 -6.98
CA PRO A 196 -6.34 -15.96 -6.45
C PRO A 196 -7.28 -16.44 -7.58
N SER A 197 -7.86 -17.64 -7.45
CA SER A 197 -8.75 -18.21 -8.46
C SER A 197 -9.92 -17.29 -8.80
N PHE A 198 -10.51 -16.66 -7.78
CA PHE A 198 -11.61 -15.71 -7.96
C PHE A 198 -11.21 -14.43 -8.72
N LEU A 199 -9.93 -14.10 -8.84
CA LEU A 199 -9.45 -13.01 -9.70
C LEU A 199 -9.25 -13.48 -11.15
N SER A 200 -8.91 -14.76 -11.36
CA SER A 200 -8.71 -15.32 -12.70
C SER A 200 -10.03 -15.64 -13.43
N GLU A 201 -11.09 -15.99 -12.69
CA GLU A 201 -12.39 -16.44 -13.25
C GLU A 201 -13.29 -15.28 -13.72
N CYS A 202 -12.92 -14.04 -13.45
CA CYS A 202 -13.76 -12.91 -13.82
C CYS A 202 -13.74 -12.63 -15.32
N SER A 203 -14.85 -12.90 -16.01
CA SER A 203 -15.09 -12.40 -17.37
C SER A 203 -15.11 -10.87 -17.39
N ALA A 204 -14.68 -10.27 -18.50
CA ALA A 204 -14.62 -8.82 -18.70
C ALA A 204 -15.95 -8.09 -18.45
N ASP A 205 -17.07 -8.81 -18.57
CA ASP A 205 -18.42 -8.26 -18.37
C ASP A 205 -18.87 -8.16 -16.89
N SER A 206 -18.17 -8.80 -15.96
CA SER A 206 -18.56 -8.80 -14.54
C SER A 206 -17.79 -7.79 -13.70
N GLY A 207 -17.44 -6.62 -14.19
CA GLY A 207 -16.67 -5.55 -13.48
C GLY A 207 -16.99 -5.26 -12.02
N LYS A 208 -17.80 -6.09 -11.38
CA LYS A 208 -18.28 -6.01 -9.99
C LYS A 208 -17.71 -7.15 -9.15
N GLN A 209 -16.40 -7.26 -9.07
CA GLN A 209 -15.83 -8.11 -8.05
C GLN A 209 -15.27 -7.23 -6.93
N ALA A 210 -16.04 -7.10 -5.86
CA ALA A 210 -15.55 -6.41 -4.67
C ALA A 210 -14.49 -7.28 -4.01
N ILE A 211 -13.34 -6.68 -3.75
CA ILE A 211 -12.20 -7.33 -3.10
C ILE A 211 -11.67 -6.49 -1.95
N ARG A 212 -11.12 -7.18 -0.96
CA ARG A 212 -10.34 -6.56 0.11
C ARG A 212 -8.93 -7.10 0.12
N LEU A 213 -7.94 -6.20 0.18
CA LEU A 213 -6.54 -6.51 0.45
C LEU A 213 -6.18 -6.00 1.84
N ASP A 214 -5.61 -6.87 2.64
CA ASP A 214 -4.91 -6.53 3.88
C ASP A 214 -3.44 -6.93 3.73
N ILE A 215 -2.50 -6.01 3.95
CA ILE A 215 -1.07 -6.31 3.86
C ILE A 215 -0.31 -5.72 5.05
N ASN A 216 0.61 -6.49 5.63
CA ASN A 216 1.49 -6.13 6.74
C ASN A 216 2.94 -6.28 6.32
N TYR A 217 3.71 -5.21 6.42
CA TYR A 217 5.16 -5.18 6.21
C TYR A 217 5.86 -5.30 7.56
N GLN A 218 6.78 -6.25 7.70
CA GLN A 218 7.32 -6.65 8.99
C GLN A 218 8.85 -6.59 9.04
N LYS A 219 9.52 -6.99 7.96
CA LYS A 219 10.97 -7.02 7.91
C LYS A 219 11.47 -6.71 6.49
N GLU A 220 12.52 -5.93 6.40
CA GLU A 220 13.19 -5.63 5.15
C GLU A 220 13.90 -6.85 4.58
N VAL A 221 13.94 -6.92 3.25
CA VAL A 221 14.68 -7.91 2.47
C VAL A 221 15.51 -7.15 1.45
N TYR A 222 16.70 -7.60 1.15
CA TYR A 222 17.70 -6.89 0.36
C TYR A 222 17.97 -7.56 -0.98
N LEU A 223 18.60 -6.81 -1.88
CA LEU A 223 19.06 -7.36 -3.16
C LEU A 223 19.93 -8.62 -2.95
N GLY A 224 19.57 -9.69 -3.63
CA GLY A 224 20.27 -10.98 -3.57
C GLY A 224 19.75 -11.91 -2.47
N ASP A 225 18.92 -11.42 -1.53
CA ASP A 225 18.28 -12.30 -0.56
C ASP A 225 17.33 -13.27 -1.25
N THR A 226 17.23 -14.47 -0.72
CA THR A 226 16.21 -15.44 -1.13
C THR A 226 15.12 -15.50 -0.09
N VAL A 227 13.86 -15.39 -0.53
CA VAL A 227 12.67 -15.50 0.31
C VAL A 227 11.85 -16.70 -0.08
N THR A 228 11.12 -17.26 0.87
CA THR A 228 10.11 -18.30 0.64
C THR A 228 8.72 -17.65 0.71
N VAL A 229 7.91 -17.88 -0.33
CA VAL A 229 6.52 -17.44 -0.40
C VAL A 229 5.62 -18.63 -0.10
N LEU A 230 4.84 -18.51 0.94
CA LEU A 230 3.84 -19.48 1.34
C LEU A 230 2.45 -18.94 1.02
N CYS A 231 1.62 -19.76 0.42
CA CYS A 231 0.26 -19.40 0.03
C CYS A 231 -0.73 -20.45 0.54
N LYS A 232 -1.87 -20.00 1.08
CA LYS A 232 -3.02 -20.83 1.41
C LYS A 232 -4.28 -20.20 0.84
N GLN A 233 -5.02 -20.95 0.03
CA GLN A 233 -6.21 -20.47 -0.67
C GLN A 233 -7.45 -21.20 -0.19
N THR A 234 -8.55 -20.46 -0.10
CA THR A 234 -9.91 -20.98 0.08
C THR A 234 -10.78 -20.51 -1.10
N GLU A 235 -12.06 -20.83 -1.11
CA GLU A 235 -13.00 -20.34 -2.13
C GLU A 235 -13.08 -18.80 -2.18
N ASN A 236 -13.01 -18.13 -1.04
CA ASN A 236 -13.27 -16.69 -0.93
C ASN A 236 -12.04 -15.87 -0.53
N ASP A 237 -10.94 -16.48 -0.15
CA ASP A 237 -9.73 -15.75 0.24
C ASP A 237 -8.45 -16.51 -0.08
N ILE A 238 -7.38 -15.76 -0.16
CA ILE A 238 -6.02 -16.28 -0.24
C ILE A 238 -5.15 -15.53 0.76
N GLN A 239 -4.35 -16.25 1.50
CA GLN A 239 -3.40 -15.71 2.45
C GLN A 239 -1.97 -16.04 2.01
N TYR A 240 -1.09 -15.04 2.10
CA TYR A 240 0.33 -15.15 1.78
C TYR A 240 1.19 -14.85 2.99
N THR A 241 2.36 -15.50 3.04
CA THR A 241 3.45 -15.13 3.94
C THR A 241 4.76 -15.22 3.17
N VAL A 242 5.50 -14.13 3.11
CA VAL A 242 6.88 -14.10 2.62
C VAL A 242 7.82 -14.24 3.82
N LYS A 243 8.67 -15.26 3.81
CA LYS A 243 9.65 -15.54 4.88
C LYS A 243 11.07 -15.35 4.38
N THR A 244 11.90 -14.79 5.22
CA THR A 244 13.35 -14.78 5.02
C THR A 244 13.94 -16.19 5.19
N VAL A 245 15.18 -16.38 4.80
CA VAL A 245 15.93 -17.65 5.02
C VAL A 245 16.02 -18.04 6.50
N THR A 246 15.89 -17.09 7.42
CA THR A 246 15.85 -17.35 8.87
C THR A 246 14.47 -17.75 9.38
N GLY A 247 13.45 -17.86 8.49
CA GLY A 247 12.09 -18.24 8.82
C GLY A 247 11.22 -17.10 9.38
N GLN A 248 11.76 -15.88 9.52
CA GLN A 248 10.98 -14.72 9.96
C GLN A 248 10.10 -14.21 8.83
N ALA A 249 8.84 -13.86 9.14
CA ALA A 249 7.97 -13.21 8.17
C ALA A 249 8.49 -11.80 7.85
N SER A 250 8.67 -11.52 6.55
CA SER A 250 9.00 -10.18 6.05
C SER A 250 7.77 -9.42 5.60
N CYS A 251 6.80 -10.12 5.02
CA CYS A 251 5.52 -9.55 4.62
C CYS A 251 4.42 -10.62 4.72
N SER A 252 3.21 -10.20 5.05
CA SER A 252 2.02 -11.06 5.03
C SER A 252 0.87 -10.31 4.39
N ALA A 253 0.12 -10.98 3.52
CA ALA A 253 -1.05 -10.40 2.88
C ALA A 253 -2.24 -11.37 2.89
N LYS A 254 -3.43 -10.81 2.84
CA LYS A 254 -4.68 -11.53 2.61
C LYS A 254 -5.51 -10.78 1.58
N ILE A 255 -5.98 -11.49 0.55
CA ILE A 255 -6.95 -10.97 -0.41
C ILE A 255 -8.25 -11.76 -0.19
N THR A 256 -9.34 -11.05 0.00
CA THR A 256 -10.67 -11.61 0.27
C THR A 256 -11.65 -11.10 -0.77
N LYS A 257 -12.48 -11.98 -1.31
CA LYS A 257 -13.67 -11.64 -2.10
C LYS A 257 -14.75 -11.12 -1.15
N LEU A 258 -15.30 -9.94 -1.42
CA LEU A 258 -16.36 -9.31 -0.60
C LEU A 258 -17.75 -9.62 -1.15
#